data_85e077cdfb9b79d386885e0b41775f9e
#
_entry.id   85e077cdfb9b79d386885e0b41775f9e
#
_cell.length_a   1.000
_cell.length_b   1.000
_cell.length_c   1.000
_cell.angle_alpha   90.00
_cell.angle_beta   90.00
_cell.angle_gamma   90.00
#
_symmetry.space_group_name_H-M   'P 1'
#
loop_
_entity.id
_entity.type
_entity.pdbx_description
1 polymer ?
#
loop_
_entity_poly.entity_id
_entity_poly.type
_entity_poly.pdbx_seq_one_letter_code
_entity_poly.pdbx_strand_id
1 'polypeptide(L)'
;MFFRITSYITILLILNLILFHTYFLKKIFEFSLQKITEKKILIQKVDLDLKRKLIILNDIKIYNSEDFSYKYFFTSKKIIIEPVFNTIFKNVIEFQNFIFYEPTIFLEIKSKLIDNKKSSDNKDNIEQAEKSSPSYKPKIYPKKQNDRNILIKKVITYDPKAYFKYAKIYKIENLNLSEMEINNVGNSEKSSQHFKEVFKFILLDFYFKIPNLKIKKDLRKIYKL
;
A
#
# COMPACT_ATOMS: atom_id res chain seq x y z
N MET A 1 48.76 -6.00 -22.65
CA MET A 1 47.59 -5.48 -23.36
C MET A 1 46.28 -5.86 -22.71
N PHE A 2 46.05 -7.10 -22.32
CA PHE A 2 44.83 -7.61 -21.67
C PHE A 2 44.45 -6.84 -20.41
N PHE A 3 45.37 -6.58 -19.48
CA PHE A 3 45.07 -5.84 -18.24
C PHE A 3 44.53 -4.44 -18.45
N ARG A 4 44.93 -3.74 -19.50
CA ARG A 4 44.41 -2.37 -19.81
C ARG A 4 42.97 -2.45 -20.32
N ILE A 5 42.66 -3.43 -21.16
CA ILE A 5 41.30 -3.64 -21.72
C ILE A 5 40.31 -4.01 -20.61
N THR A 6 40.68 -4.93 -19.72
CA THR A 6 39.83 -5.31 -18.58
C THR A 6 39.58 -4.15 -17.64
N SER A 7 40.59 -3.28 -17.38
CA SER A 7 40.43 -2.08 -16.56
C SER A 7 39.44 -1.09 -17.17
N TYR A 8 39.50 -0.83 -18.50
CA TYR A 8 38.52 0.04 -19.18
C TYR A 8 37.11 -0.50 -19.14
N ILE A 9 36.92 -1.82 -19.33
CA ILE A 9 35.61 -2.47 -19.24
C ILE A 9 35.04 -2.34 -17.83
N THR A 10 35.86 -2.57 -16.80
CA THR A 10 35.44 -2.45 -15.40
C THR A 10 35.02 -1.00 -15.07
N ILE A 11 35.80 -0.02 -15.48
CA ILE A 11 35.48 1.40 -15.30
C ILE A 11 34.17 1.77 -16.01
N LEU A 12 34.00 1.30 -17.25
CA LEU A 12 32.77 1.54 -18.01
C LEU A 12 31.54 0.90 -17.35
N LEU A 13 31.67 -0.32 -16.81
CA LEU A 13 30.61 -1.00 -16.04
C LEU A 13 30.25 -0.24 -14.77
N ILE A 14 31.26 0.21 -14.02
CA ILE A 14 31.04 1.01 -12.80
C ILE A 14 30.35 2.34 -13.15
N LEU A 15 30.78 3.01 -14.21
CA LEU A 15 30.18 4.26 -14.67
C LEU A 15 28.72 4.06 -15.10
N ASN A 16 28.42 2.98 -15.85
CA ASN A 16 27.04 2.62 -16.18
C ASN A 16 26.21 2.34 -14.93
N LEU A 17 26.74 1.62 -13.97
CA LEU A 17 26.06 1.31 -12.71
C LEU A 17 25.75 2.57 -11.90
N ILE A 18 26.65 3.56 -11.90
CA ILE A 18 26.44 4.86 -11.27
C ILE A 18 25.39 5.69 -12.03
N LEU A 19 25.43 5.71 -13.35
CA LEU A 19 24.49 6.49 -14.16
C LEU A 19 23.07 5.92 -14.18
N PHE A 20 22.94 4.60 -14.17
CA PHE A 20 21.66 3.92 -14.30
C PHE A 20 21.12 3.35 -12.98
N HIS A 21 21.80 3.53 -11.84
CA HIS A 21 21.38 2.95 -10.57
C HIS A 21 19.93 3.33 -10.17
N THR A 22 19.54 4.59 -10.36
CA THR A 22 18.18 5.07 -10.09
C THR A 22 17.13 4.35 -10.94
N TYR A 23 17.45 4.11 -12.21
CA TYR A 23 16.55 3.37 -13.11
C TYR A 23 16.41 1.91 -12.70
N PHE A 24 17.51 1.22 -12.40
CA PHE A 24 17.50 -0.16 -11.92
C PHE A 24 16.74 -0.30 -10.60
N LEU A 25 17.03 0.57 -9.64
CA LEU A 25 16.33 0.58 -8.36
C LEU A 25 14.84 0.78 -8.55
N LYS A 26 14.43 1.76 -9.36
CA LYS A 26 13.03 1.97 -9.70
C LYS A 26 12.38 0.68 -10.21
N LYS A 27 13.01 0.00 -11.17
CA LYS A 27 12.47 -1.24 -11.75
C LYS A 27 12.40 -2.37 -10.73
N ILE A 28 13.40 -2.52 -9.87
CA ILE A 28 13.39 -3.51 -8.79
C ILE A 28 12.24 -3.23 -7.81
N PHE A 29 12.06 -1.97 -7.39
CA PHE A 29 10.97 -1.60 -6.49
C PHE A 29 9.60 -1.79 -7.14
N GLU A 30 9.40 -1.32 -8.38
CA GLU A 30 8.16 -1.53 -9.12
C GLU A 30 7.82 -3.02 -9.21
N PHE A 31 8.76 -3.86 -9.64
CA PHE A 31 8.57 -5.30 -9.77
C PHE A 31 8.25 -5.98 -8.44
N SER A 32 9.02 -5.67 -7.39
CA SER A 32 8.82 -6.25 -6.06
C SER A 32 7.46 -5.89 -5.48
N LEU A 33 7.07 -4.62 -5.56
CA LEU A 33 5.79 -4.16 -5.07
C LEU A 33 4.62 -4.70 -5.92
N GLN A 34 4.76 -4.81 -7.24
CA GLN A 34 3.76 -5.44 -8.11
C GLN A 34 3.55 -6.90 -7.74
N LYS A 35 4.63 -7.64 -7.45
CA LYS A 35 4.54 -9.03 -7.03
C LYS A 35 3.82 -9.21 -5.70
N ILE A 36 4.01 -8.26 -4.76
CA ILE A 36 3.37 -8.29 -3.44
C ILE A 36 1.90 -7.87 -3.52
N THR A 37 1.59 -6.83 -4.30
CA THR A 37 0.25 -6.23 -4.33
C THR A 37 -0.66 -6.83 -5.41
N GLU A 38 -0.11 -7.60 -6.34
CA GLU A 38 -0.78 -8.07 -7.57
C GLU A 38 -1.39 -6.93 -8.40
N LYS A 39 -0.92 -5.69 -8.20
CA LYS A 39 -1.41 -4.50 -8.88
C LYS A 39 -0.28 -3.83 -9.65
N LYS A 40 -0.62 -3.20 -10.78
CA LYS A 40 0.33 -2.37 -11.50
C LYS A 40 0.75 -1.18 -10.63
N ILE A 41 2.06 -1.00 -10.45
CA ILE A 41 2.64 0.10 -9.69
C ILE A 41 3.55 0.91 -10.61
N LEU A 42 3.46 2.21 -10.46
CA LEU A 42 4.33 3.16 -11.12
C LEU A 42 5.00 4.02 -10.05
N ILE A 43 6.32 4.11 -10.10
CA ILE A 43 7.13 5.01 -9.29
C ILE A 43 7.82 5.96 -10.26
N GLN A 44 7.75 7.27 -10.03
CA GLN A 44 8.42 8.21 -10.94
C GLN A 44 9.94 8.13 -10.76
N LYS A 45 10.41 8.20 -9.50
CA LYS A 45 11.84 8.19 -9.18
C LYS A 45 12.09 7.47 -7.85
N VAL A 46 13.23 6.78 -7.78
CA VAL A 46 13.76 6.18 -6.55
C VAL A 46 15.11 6.81 -6.28
N ASP A 47 15.28 7.40 -5.11
CA ASP A 47 16.54 7.99 -4.65
C ASP A 47 17.05 7.21 -3.42
N LEU A 48 18.37 7.04 -3.34
CA LEU A 48 19.03 6.48 -2.16
C LEU A 48 19.87 7.57 -1.51
N ASP A 49 19.55 7.92 -0.29
CA ASP A 49 20.42 8.72 0.56
C ASP A 49 21.28 7.79 1.43
N LEU A 50 22.45 7.44 0.92
CA LEU A 50 23.36 6.51 1.61
C LEU A 50 23.89 7.08 2.93
N LYS A 51 24.04 8.42 3.01
CA LYS A 51 24.53 9.10 4.21
C LYS A 51 23.51 8.99 5.36
N ARG A 52 22.22 9.20 5.04
CA ARG A 52 21.11 9.09 6.00
C ARG A 52 20.51 7.69 6.05
N LYS A 53 20.95 6.79 5.18
CA LYS A 53 20.44 5.43 5.05
C LYS A 53 18.94 5.39 4.73
N LEU A 54 18.48 6.27 3.84
CA LEU A 54 17.09 6.39 3.43
C LEU A 54 16.88 5.90 2.00
N ILE A 55 15.70 5.34 1.76
CA ILE A 55 15.15 5.07 0.44
C ILE A 55 13.98 6.04 0.25
N ILE A 56 14.03 6.83 -0.82
CA ILE A 56 13.01 7.84 -1.11
C ILE A 56 12.33 7.45 -2.42
N LEU A 57 11.03 7.21 -2.35
CA LEU A 57 10.20 6.91 -3.50
C LEU A 57 9.36 8.16 -3.80
N ASN A 58 9.44 8.68 -5.02
CA ASN A 58 8.71 9.88 -5.43
C ASN A 58 7.58 9.50 -6.40
N ASP A 59 6.43 10.15 -6.27
CA ASP A 59 5.23 10.00 -7.10
C ASP A 59 4.84 8.54 -7.36
N ILE A 60 4.40 7.87 -6.30
CA ILE A 60 3.95 6.49 -6.34
C ILE A 60 2.49 6.45 -6.72
N LYS A 61 2.15 5.56 -7.64
CA LYS A 61 0.78 5.32 -8.10
C LYS A 61 0.53 3.83 -8.17
N ILE A 62 -0.46 3.36 -7.41
CA ILE A 62 -0.96 1.98 -7.47
C ILE A 62 -2.25 2.01 -8.28
N TYR A 63 -2.26 1.30 -9.40
CA TYR A 63 -3.41 1.26 -10.30
C TYR A 63 -4.53 0.42 -9.70
N ASN A 64 -5.74 0.83 -10.01
CA ASN A 64 -6.93 0.05 -9.70
C ASN A 64 -7.17 -1.01 -10.78
N SER A 65 -8.08 -1.96 -10.52
CA SER A 65 -8.57 -2.86 -11.56
C SER A 65 -9.42 -2.07 -12.57
N GLU A 66 -9.52 -2.54 -13.81
CA GLU A 66 -10.27 -1.86 -14.90
C GLU A 66 -11.74 -1.67 -14.59
N ASP A 67 -12.29 -2.50 -13.70
CA ASP A 67 -13.68 -2.41 -13.25
C ASP A 67 -14.01 -1.18 -12.39
N PHE A 68 -13.02 -0.44 -11.89
CA PHE A 68 -13.23 0.73 -11.05
C PHE A 68 -13.15 2.02 -11.87
N SER A 69 -13.95 3.02 -11.46
CA SER A 69 -13.95 4.31 -12.15
C SER A 69 -12.75 5.17 -11.81
N TYR A 70 -12.16 4.98 -10.64
CA TYR A 70 -10.90 5.61 -10.31
C TYR A 70 -9.73 4.82 -10.90
N LYS A 71 -8.89 5.50 -11.66
CA LYS A 71 -7.69 4.92 -12.28
C LYS A 71 -6.70 4.38 -11.26
N TYR A 72 -6.60 5.04 -10.12
CA TYR A 72 -5.69 4.68 -9.05
C TYR A 72 -6.46 4.20 -7.82
N PHE A 73 -5.88 3.23 -7.12
CA PHE A 73 -6.31 2.82 -5.78
C PHE A 73 -5.64 3.67 -4.70
N PHE A 74 -4.36 3.98 -4.94
CA PHE A 74 -3.53 4.73 -4.01
C PHE A 74 -2.52 5.58 -4.78
N THR A 75 -2.25 6.78 -4.27
CA THR A 75 -1.12 7.61 -4.71
C THR A 75 -0.42 8.22 -3.50
N SER A 76 0.86 8.53 -3.64
CA SER A 76 1.59 9.32 -2.65
C SER A 76 2.65 10.16 -3.36
N LYS A 77 2.79 11.40 -2.97
CA LYS A 77 3.80 12.30 -3.54
C LYS A 77 5.21 11.83 -3.19
N LYS A 78 5.41 11.37 -1.98
CA LYS A 78 6.70 10.86 -1.52
C LYS A 78 6.51 9.83 -0.41
N ILE A 79 7.31 8.75 -0.45
CA ILE A 79 7.44 7.81 0.66
C ILE A 79 8.92 7.77 1.05
N ILE A 80 9.21 7.97 2.32
CA ILE A 80 10.54 7.78 2.89
C ILE A 80 10.55 6.49 3.69
N ILE A 81 11.50 5.63 3.37
CA ILE A 81 11.71 4.34 4.03
C ILE A 81 13.08 4.36 4.68
N GLU A 82 13.13 4.05 5.97
CA GLU A 82 14.37 3.94 6.74
C GLU A 82 14.60 2.49 7.15
N PRO A 83 15.37 1.71 6.35
CA PRO A 83 15.66 0.32 6.66
C PRO A 83 16.69 0.21 7.79
N VAL A 84 16.55 -0.82 8.62
CA VAL A 84 17.56 -1.22 9.60
C VAL A 84 18.48 -2.24 8.94
N PHE A 85 19.56 -1.77 8.29
CA PHE A 85 20.39 -2.58 7.38
C PHE A 85 20.93 -3.87 7.99
N ASN A 86 21.27 -3.90 9.28
CA ASN A 86 21.77 -5.10 9.94
C ASN A 86 20.71 -6.20 10.10
N THR A 87 19.45 -5.94 9.74
CA THR A 87 18.35 -6.91 9.81
C THR A 87 17.98 -7.51 8.44
N ILE A 88 18.51 -6.98 7.34
CA ILE A 88 18.14 -7.40 5.97
C ILE A 88 18.39 -8.92 5.74
N PHE A 89 19.38 -9.50 6.40
CA PHE A 89 19.70 -10.93 6.31
C PHE A 89 19.12 -11.76 7.48
N LYS A 90 18.35 -11.15 8.39
CA LYS A 90 17.71 -11.84 9.51
C LYS A 90 16.33 -12.37 9.13
N ASN A 91 15.76 -13.22 10.00
CA ASN A 91 14.39 -13.73 9.84
C ASN A 91 13.32 -12.62 9.91
N VAL A 92 13.62 -11.54 10.63
CA VAL A 92 12.78 -10.34 10.70
C VAL A 92 13.53 -9.17 10.07
N ILE A 93 12.98 -8.62 9.00
CA ILE A 93 13.47 -7.39 8.37
C ILE A 93 12.81 -6.22 9.10
N GLU A 94 13.62 -5.35 9.67
CA GLU A 94 13.13 -4.19 10.41
C GLU A 94 13.30 -2.91 9.59
N PHE A 95 12.30 -2.05 9.70
CA PHE A 95 12.34 -0.69 9.21
C PHE A 95 12.11 0.25 10.39
N GLN A 96 12.91 1.32 10.49
CA GLN A 96 12.74 2.31 11.55
C GLN A 96 11.49 3.15 11.29
N ASN A 97 11.39 3.70 10.07
CA ASN A 97 10.30 4.58 9.69
C ASN A 97 9.78 4.27 8.29
N PHE A 98 8.46 4.38 8.13
CA PHE A 98 7.75 4.54 6.86
C PHE A 98 6.98 5.85 6.93
N ILE A 99 7.39 6.84 6.16
CA ILE A 99 6.79 8.18 6.18
C ILE A 99 6.14 8.45 4.83
N PHE A 100 4.83 8.70 4.84
CA PHE A 100 4.04 8.98 3.65
C PHE A 100 3.68 10.47 3.61
N TYR A 101 3.99 11.14 2.52
CA TYR A 101 3.61 12.52 2.26
C TYR A 101 2.49 12.57 1.23
N GLU A 102 1.43 13.30 1.57
CA GLU A 102 0.23 13.47 0.75
C GLU A 102 -0.30 12.12 0.20
N PRO A 103 -0.41 11.06 1.05
CA PRO A 103 -1.01 9.82 0.60
C PRO A 103 -2.48 10.04 0.29
N THR A 104 -2.93 9.55 -0.86
CA THR A 104 -4.31 9.68 -1.30
C THR A 104 -4.88 8.28 -1.60
N ILE A 105 -6.01 7.96 -0.98
CA ILE A 105 -6.72 6.70 -1.15
C ILE A 105 -7.98 6.95 -1.96
N PHE A 106 -8.23 6.10 -2.97
CA PHE A 106 -9.43 6.16 -3.80
C PHE A 106 -10.31 4.95 -3.50
N LEU A 107 -11.42 5.20 -2.83
CA LEU A 107 -12.38 4.19 -2.41
C LEU A 107 -13.62 4.23 -3.28
N GLU A 108 -14.05 3.08 -3.79
CA GLU A 108 -15.27 2.96 -4.57
C GLU A 108 -16.10 1.76 -4.09
N ILE A 109 -17.37 2.00 -3.76
CA ILE A 109 -18.35 0.96 -3.45
C ILE A 109 -19.33 0.87 -4.61
N LYS A 110 -19.40 -0.31 -5.24
CA LYS A 110 -20.30 -0.57 -6.37
C LYS A 110 -21.70 -0.95 -5.88
N SER A 111 -22.74 -0.61 -6.65
CA SER A 111 -24.14 -0.90 -6.30
C SER A 111 -24.44 -2.40 -6.15
N LYS A 112 -23.80 -3.26 -6.94
CA LYS A 112 -23.98 -4.72 -6.82
C LYS A 112 -23.69 -5.31 -5.44
N LEU A 113 -22.78 -4.69 -4.69
CA LEU A 113 -22.48 -5.08 -3.30
C LEU A 113 -23.62 -4.74 -2.34
N ILE A 114 -24.42 -3.75 -2.69
CA ILE A 114 -25.55 -3.25 -1.88
C ILE A 114 -26.79 -4.11 -2.14
N ASP A 115 -27.02 -4.43 -3.41
CA ASP A 115 -28.22 -5.18 -3.84
C ASP A 115 -28.15 -6.65 -3.37
N ASN A 116 -26.99 -7.29 -3.44
CA ASN A 116 -26.79 -8.66 -2.96
C ASN A 116 -26.99 -8.80 -1.43
N LYS A 117 -26.81 -7.71 -0.65
CA LYS A 117 -27.10 -7.74 0.80
C LYS A 117 -28.55 -7.43 1.16
N LYS A 118 -29.32 -6.79 0.26
CA LYS A 118 -30.76 -6.59 0.48
C LYS A 118 -31.57 -7.84 0.21
N SER A 119 -31.10 -8.75 -0.66
CA SER A 119 -31.78 -10.02 -0.97
C SER A 119 -31.45 -11.14 0.01
N SER A 120 -30.54 -10.95 0.94
CA SER A 120 -30.09 -11.99 1.89
C SER A 120 -30.72 -11.92 3.29
N ASP A 121 -31.95 -11.38 3.41
CA ASP A 121 -32.76 -11.61 4.62
C ASP A 121 -33.25 -13.08 4.72
N ASN A 122 -32.92 -13.93 3.74
CA ASN A 122 -33.05 -15.38 3.80
C ASN A 122 -31.71 -16.00 4.26
N LYS A 123 -31.76 -16.64 5.43
CA LYS A 123 -30.62 -17.16 6.20
C LYS A 123 -29.65 -18.13 5.48
N ASP A 124 -30.03 -18.65 4.31
CA ASP A 124 -29.32 -19.76 3.66
C ASP A 124 -28.27 -19.36 2.60
N ASN A 125 -28.13 -18.05 2.30
CA ASN A 125 -27.21 -17.56 1.25
C ASN A 125 -25.96 -16.81 1.77
N ILE A 126 -25.68 -16.83 3.06
CA ILE A 126 -24.55 -16.08 3.65
C ILE A 126 -23.20 -16.68 3.21
N GLU A 127 -23.11 -18.00 3.08
CA GLU A 127 -21.87 -18.67 2.63
C GLU A 127 -21.55 -18.46 1.14
N GLN A 128 -22.56 -18.29 0.27
CA GLN A 128 -22.35 -18.06 -1.16
C GLN A 128 -22.06 -16.58 -1.47
N ALA A 129 -22.62 -15.63 -0.71
CA ALA A 129 -22.33 -14.20 -0.85
C ALA A 129 -20.90 -13.84 -0.43
N GLU A 130 -20.29 -14.61 0.47
CA GLU A 130 -18.86 -14.46 0.81
C GLU A 130 -17.92 -14.88 -0.32
N LYS A 131 -18.35 -15.77 -1.22
CA LYS A 131 -17.56 -16.24 -2.38
C LYS A 131 -17.68 -15.33 -3.60
N SER A 132 -18.71 -14.50 -3.72
CA SER A 132 -18.97 -13.67 -4.91
C SER A 132 -18.73 -12.17 -4.72
N SER A 133 -18.44 -11.69 -3.52
CA SER A 133 -17.93 -10.34 -3.35
C SER A 133 -16.49 -10.30 -3.86
N PRO A 134 -16.10 -9.32 -4.69
CA PRO A 134 -14.74 -8.87 -4.72
C PRO A 134 -14.54 -8.08 -3.41
N SER A 135 -14.66 -8.79 -2.27
CA SER A 135 -14.19 -8.28 -1.02
C SER A 135 -12.71 -8.03 -1.25
N TYR A 136 -12.29 -6.78 -1.14
CA TYR A 136 -10.92 -6.48 -0.79
C TYR A 136 -10.73 -7.05 0.64
N LYS A 137 -10.72 -8.38 0.71
CA LYS A 137 -9.99 -9.07 1.75
C LYS A 137 -8.56 -8.80 1.33
N PRO A 138 -7.76 -8.03 2.08
CA PRO A 138 -6.33 -8.11 1.90
C PRO A 138 -6.09 -9.62 1.96
N LYS A 139 -5.66 -10.22 0.85
CA LYS A 139 -5.28 -11.63 0.85
C LYS A 139 -4.19 -11.67 1.91
N ILE A 140 -4.54 -12.17 3.08
CA ILE A 140 -3.55 -12.61 4.06
C ILE A 140 -2.98 -13.81 3.35
N TYR A 141 -1.89 -13.58 2.61
CA TYR A 141 -1.19 -14.68 1.96
C TYR A 141 -0.92 -15.70 3.03
N PRO A 142 -1.33 -16.98 2.85
CA PRO A 142 -0.94 -18.01 3.77
C PRO A 142 0.58 -17.91 3.86
N LYS A 143 1.10 -17.74 5.06
CA LYS A 143 2.53 -17.60 5.35
C LYS A 143 3.20 -18.81 4.69
N LYS A 144 3.79 -18.62 3.49
CA LYS A 144 4.67 -19.64 2.93
C LYS A 144 5.76 -19.79 3.96
N GLN A 145 6.11 -21.03 4.28
CA GLN A 145 7.02 -21.43 5.36
C GLN A 145 8.40 -20.70 5.32
N ASN A 146 8.67 -19.95 4.22
CA ASN A 146 9.89 -19.19 3.95
C ASN A 146 9.70 -17.68 3.84
N ASP A 147 8.50 -17.12 4.15
CA ASP A 147 8.30 -15.68 4.07
C ASP A 147 8.94 -15.01 5.28
N ARG A 148 9.87 -14.08 5.02
CA ARG A 148 10.51 -13.28 6.07
C ARG A 148 9.48 -12.41 6.75
N ASN A 149 9.58 -12.30 8.06
CA ASN A 149 8.74 -11.37 8.83
C ASN A 149 9.20 -9.93 8.62
N ILE A 150 8.27 -9.01 8.69
CA ILE A 150 8.51 -7.57 8.57
C ILE A 150 8.05 -6.89 9.86
N LEU A 151 8.86 -5.97 10.35
CA LEU A 151 8.53 -5.07 11.45
C LEU A 151 8.85 -3.64 11.04
N ILE A 152 7.85 -2.78 11.02
CA ILE A 152 7.98 -1.33 10.82
C ILE A 152 7.76 -0.69 12.19
N LYS A 153 8.79 -0.08 12.76
CA LYS A 153 8.70 0.51 14.10
C LYS A 153 7.74 1.70 14.13
N LYS A 154 7.73 2.51 13.06
CA LYS A 154 6.85 3.67 12.99
C LYS A 154 6.35 3.90 11.56
N VAL A 155 5.03 4.04 11.42
CA VAL A 155 4.35 4.49 10.20
C VAL A 155 3.78 5.87 10.45
N ILE A 156 4.13 6.85 9.62
CA ILE A 156 3.70 8.25 9.76
C ILE A 156 3.05 8.68 8.46
N THR A 157 1.94 9.43 8.55
CA THR A 157 1.28 10.04 7.39
C THR A 157 1.13 11.54 7.58
N TYR A 158 1.51 12.31 6.56
CA TYR A 158 1.33 13.77 6.50
C TYR A 158 0.36 14.13 5.38
N ASP A 159 -0.60 15.00 5.65
CA ASP A 159 -1.63 15.47 4.71
C ASP A 159 -2.36 14.33 3.96
N PRO A 160 -2.86 13.29 4.64
CA PRO A 160 -3.54 12.18 3.99
C PRO A 160 -4.92 12.60 3.49
N LYS A 161 -5.28 12.12 2.28
CA LYS A 161 -6.54 12.44 1.60
C LYS A 161 -7.27 11.19 1.17
N ALA A 162 -8.60 11.30 1.02
CA ALA A 162 -9.42 10.25 0.45
C ALA A 162 -10.37 10.80 -0.59
N TYR A 163 -10.53 10.06 -1.67
CA TYR A 163 -11.60 10.21 -2.64
C TYR A 163 -12.55 9.04 -2.49
N PHE A 164 -13.83 9.34 -2.43
CA PHE A 164 -14.83 8.32 -2.19
C PHE A 164 -15.95 8.39 -3.21
N LYS A 165 -16.33 7.24 -3.75
CA LYS A 165 -17.47 7.09 -4.64
C LYS A 165 -18.36 5.95 -4.16
N TYR A 166 -19.64 6.29 -3.95
CA TYR A 166 -20.65 5.33 -3.52
C TYR A 166 -21.66 5.12 -4.64
N ALA A 167 -21.58 3.98 -5.29
CA ALA A 167 -22.35 3.64 -6.48
C ALA A 167 -22.25 4.77 -7.54
N LYS A 168 -23.37 5.08 -8.23
CA LYS A 168 -23.44 6.20 -9.17
C LYS A 168 -23.99 7.48 -8.52
N ILE A 169 -24.35 7.43 -7.23
CA ILE A 169 -25.21 8.40 -6.58
C ILE A 169 -24.45 9.44 -5.75
N TYR A 170 -23.32 9.06 -5.19
CA TYR A 170 -22.62 9.91 -4.24
C TYR A 170 -21.11 9.86 -4.44
N LYS A 171 -20.52 11.04 -4.54
CA LYS A 171 -19.08 11.23 -4.71
C LYS A 171 -18.59 12.25 -3.70
N ILE A 172 -17.58 11.89 -2.93
CA ILE A 172 -16.82 12.85 -2.12
C ILE A 172 -15.45 12.98 -2.76
N GLU A 173 -15.08 14.19 -3.07
CA GLU A 173 -13.75 14.51 -3.55
C GLU A 173 -12.98 15.20 -2.43
N ASN A 174 -11.72 14.80 -2.31
CA ASN A 174 -10.75 15.49 -1.47
C ASN A 174 -11.13 15.59 0.02
N LEU A 175 -11.51 14.46 0.62
CA LEU A 175 -11.70 14.37 2.06
C LEU A 175 -10.35 14.34 2.76
N ASN A 176 -10.06 15.33 3.60
CA ASN A 176 -8.86 15.33 4.43
C ASN A 176 -9.01 14.30 5.55
N LEU A 177 -8.09 13.35 5.61
CA LEU A 177 -7.98 12.40 6.70
C LEU A 177 -7.10 12.97 7.82
N SER A 178 -7.13 12.34 8.97
CA SER A 178 -6.24 12.69 10.08
C SER A 178 -4.83 12.19 9.80
N GLU A 179 -3.83 12.97 10.15
CA GLU A 179 -2.47 12.49 10.24
C GLU A 179 -2.39 11.36 11.25
N MET A 180 -1.60 10.34 10.96
CA MET A 180 -1.49 9.16 11.80
C MET A 180 -0.04 8.84 12.10
N GLU A 181 0.19 8.42 13.33
CA GLU A 181 1.42 7.77 13.75
C GLU A 181 1.06 6.43 14.37
N ILE A 182 1.53 5.34 13.77
CA ILE A 182 1.25 3.99 14.22
C ILE A 182 2.57 3.28 14.47
N ASN A 183 2.71 2.68 15.65
CA ASN A 183 3.94 2.03 16.06
C ASN A 183 3.87 0.51 15.93
N ASN A 184 5.02 -0.13 15.66
CA ASN A 184 5.22 -1.59 15.65
C ASN A 184 4.26 -2.34 14.72
N VAL A 185 4.16 -1.88 13.47
CA VAL A 185 3.32 -2.47 12.42
C VAL A 185 4.06 -3.60 11.71
N GLY A 186 3.39 -4.73 11.49
CA GLY A 186 3.99 -5.81 10.71
C GLY A 186 3.33 -7.16 10.86
N ASN A 187 4.08 -8.22 10.57
CA ASN A 187 3.68 -9.62 10.70
C ASN A 187 4.65 -10.43 11.58
N SER A 188 5.56 -9.78 12.29
CA SER A 188 6.45 -10.42 13.24
C SER A 188 5.79 -10.59 14.62
N GLU A 189 6.31 -11.46 15.46
CA GLU A 189 5.86 -11.61 16.84
C GLU A 189 6.03 -10.33 17.68
N LYS A 190 6.96 -9.46 17.26
CA LYS A 190 7.20 -8.15 17.88
C LYS A 190 6.23 -7.07 17.44
N SER A 191 5.34 -7.37 16.48
CA SER A 191 4.38 -6.41 15.95
C SER A 191 3.19 -6.30 16.90
N SER A 192 2.89 -5.10 17.38
CA SER A 192 1.68 -4.81 18.17
C SER A 192 0.47 -4.53 17.29
N GLN A 193 0.70 -4.19 16.02
CA GLN A 193 -0.33 -3.86 15.02
C GLN A 193 -0.08 -4.63 13.74
N HIS A 194 -1.07 -5.39 13.27
CA HIS A 194 -0.99 -6.03 11.96
C HIS A 194 -1.37 -5.04 10.84
N PHE A 195 -0.86 -5.26 9.62
CA PHE A 195 -1.18 -4.43 8.46
C PHE A 195 -2.70 -4.26 8.24
N LYS A 196 -3.49 -5.28 8.57
CA LYS A 196 -4.96 -5.24 8.50
C LYS A 196 -5.56 -4.21 9.45
N GLU A 197 -4.99 -4.02 10.64
CA GLU A 197 -5.46 -3.07 11.65
C GLU A 197 -5.16 -1.63 11.22
N VAL A 198 -3.99 -1.39 10.62
CA VAL A 198 -3.66 -0.08 10.03
C VAL A 198 -4.72 0.34 9.01
N PHE A 199 -5.11 -0.57 8.12
CA PHE A 199 -6.18 -0.29 7.16
C PHE A 199 -7.52 -0.02 7.83
N LYS A 200 -7.83 -0.72 8.92
CA LYS A 200 -9.03 -0.50 9.72
C LYS A 200 -9.05 0.90 10.36
N PHE A 201 -7.92 1.39 10.87
CA PHE A 201 -7.81 2.76 11.40
C PHE A 201 -8.10 3.81 10.33
N ILE A 202 -7.54 3.64 9.11
CA ILE A 202 -7.82 4.53 7.99
C ILE A 202 -9.31 4.52 7.64
N LEU A 203 -9.93 3.35 7.59
CA LEU A 203 -11.38 3.24 7.31
C LEU A 203 -12.24 3.85 8.42
N LEU A 204 -11.84 3.75 9.68
CA LEU A 204 -12.56 4.36 10.80
C LEU A 204 -12.47 5.89 10.74
N ASP A 205 -11.29 6.48 10.51
CA ASP A 205 -11.15 7.92 10.36
C ASP A 205 -12.01 8.43 9.19
N PHE A 206 -11.96 7.73 8.06
CA PHE A 206 -12.82 7.98 6.91
C PHE A 206 -14.31 7.90 7.26
N TYR A 207 -14.74 6.86 7.97
CA TYR A 207 -16.11 6.65 8.41
C TYR A 207 -16.62 7.82 9.27
N PHE A 208 -15.82 8.31 10.22
CA PHE A 208 -16.23 9.41 11.08
C PHE A 208 -16.38 10.74 10.32
N LYS A 209 -15.58 10.96 9.29
CA LYS A 209 -15.58 12.20 8.50
C LYS A 209 -16.63 12.27 7.40
N ILE A 210 -17.27 11.15 7.03
CA ILE A 210 -18.36 11.16 6.06
C ILE A 210 -19.60 11.81 6.69
N PRO A 211 -20.22 12.85 6.09
CA PRO A 211 -21.39 13.50 6.65
C PRO A 211 -22.68 12.70 6.45
N ASN A 212 -22.75 11.81 5.46
CA ASN A 212 -23.98 11.12 5.06
C ASN A 212 -24.25 9.88 5.92
N LEU A 213 -25.32 9.92 6.73
CA LEU A 213 -25.72 8.84 7.64
C LEU A 213 -26.07 7.52 6.95
N LYS A 214 -26.65 7.57 5.74
CA LYS A 214 -26.98 6.35 4.99
C LYS A 214 -25.72 5.60 4.58
N ILE A 215 -24.73 6.35 4.05
CA ILE A 215 -23.44 5.79 3.68
C ILE A 215 -22.72 5.23 4.89
N LYS A 216 -22.75 5.92 6.04
CA LYS A 216 -22.21 5.40 7.30
C LYS A 216 -22.80 4.04 7.68
N LYS A 217 -24.14 3.90 7.62
CA LYS A 217 -24.82 2.62 7.91
C LYS A 217 -24.37 1.50 6.99
N ASP A 218 -24.22 1.79 5.70
CA ASP A 218 -23.81 0.80 4.71
C ASP A 218 -22.33 0.42 4.86
N LEU A 219 -21.44 1.38 5.11
CA LEU A 219 -20.02 1.12 5.42
C LEU A 219 -19.86 0.26 6.67
N ARG A 220 -20.62 0.57 7.74
CA ARG A 220 -20.60 -0.23 8.96
C ARG A 220 -20.97 -1.69 8.72
N LYS A 221 -21.98 -1.93 7.87
CA LYS A 221 -22.40 -3.29 7.49
C LYS A 221 -21.33 -4.01 6.65
N ILE A 222 -20.70 -3.31 5.69
CA ILE A 222 -19.74 -3.91 4.75
C ILE A 222 -18.44 -4.28 5.45
N TYR A 223 -17.91 -3.38 6.28
CA TYR A 223 -16.58 -3.51 6.88
C TYR A 223 -16.60 -3.97 8.34
N LYS A 224 -17.80 -4.18 8.92
CA LYS A 224 -17.96 -4.55 10.35
C LYS A 224 -17.26 -3.56 11.29
N LEU A 225 -17.41 -2.24 10.99
CA LEU A 225 -16.84 -1.13 11.77
C LEU A 225 -17.64 -0.87 13.03
#